data_f1a45769ad92b8caf6bfc72c7b348a4a
#
_entry.id   f1a45769ad92b8caf6bfc72c7b348a4a
#
_cell.length_a   1.000
_cell.length_b   1.000
_cell.length_c   1.000
_cell.angle_alpha   90.00
_cell.angle_beta   90.00
_cell.angle_gamma   90.00
#
_symmetry.space_group_name_H-M   'P 1'
#
loop_
_entity.id
_entity.type
_entity.pdbx_description
1 polymer ?
#
loop_
_entity_poly.entity_id
_entity_poly.type
_entity_poly.pdbx_seq_one_letter_code
_entity_poly.pdbx_strand_id
1 'polypeptide(L)'
;SYTRGRVISVFGCGGDRDKGKRPLMGEISGKIADFTFITTDNPRTEEPEEIVKEIEEGMKKTNGKYKVVVDRKEAIKEAIEMANKLDIIVLAGKGHEPYQEINGTKYPFDERIIVKEIIG
;
A
#
# COMPACT_ATOMS: atom_id res chain seq x y z
N SER A 1 19.93 -13.70 -21.75
CA SER A 1 19.26 -12.49 -21.26
C SER A 1 19.20 -12.51 -19.73
N TYR A 2 19.30 -11.37 -19.15
CA TYR A 2 19.15 -11.27 -17.70
C TYR A 2 17.72 -10.88 -17.36
N THR A 3 17.27 -11.29 -16.18
CA THR A 3 15.95 -10.96 -15.69
C THR A 3 16.05 -9.73 -14.77
N ARG A 4 15.32 -8.70 -15.12
CA ARG A 4 15.25 -7.51 -14.29
C ARG A 4 14.24 -7.74 -13.17
N GLY A 5 14.58 -7.27 -11.97
CA GLY A 5 13.65 -7.33 -10.84
C GLY A 5 12.46 -6.40 -11.04
N ARG A 6 11.35 -6.74 -10.40
CA ARG A 6 10.14 -5.93 -10.41
C ARG A 6 10.15 -4.95 -9.25
N VAL A 7 9.43 -3.85 -9.44
CA VAL A 7 9.13 -2.92 -8.35
C VAL A 7 7.70 -3.22 -7.89
N ILE A 8 7.57 -3.67 -6.65
CA ILE A 8 6.28 -3.98 -6.03
C ILE A 8 6.00 -2.90 -5.00
N SER A 9 4.91 -2.16 -5.19
CA SER A 9 4.53 -1.06 -4.31
C SER A 9 3.42 -1.50 -3.37
N VAL A 10 3.53 -1.15 -2.09
CA VAL A 10 2.47 -1.33 -1.10
C VAL A 10 2.20 0.03 -0.50
N PHE A 11 1.01 0.59 -0.74
CA PHE A 11 0.71 1.90 -0.20
C PHE A 11 -0.78 2.08 0.04
N GLY A 12 -1.09 3.06 0.88
CA GLY A 12 -2.44 3.52 1.12
C GLY A 12 -2.43 5.01 1.40
N CYS A 13 -3.59 5.62 1.46
CA CYS A 13 -3.74 7.03 1.79
C CYS A 13 -4.43 7.17 3.14
N GLY A 14 -4.14 8.28 3.83
CA GLY A 14 -4.77 8.59 5.10
C GLY A 14 -6.21 9.04 4.94
N GLY A 15 -7.02 8.75 5.95
CA GLY A 15 -8.35 9.31 6.07
C GLY A 15 -8.31 10.74 6.57
N ASP A 16 -9.41 11.48 6.37
CA ASP A 16 -9.54 12.87 6.80
C ASP A 16 -8.41 13.76 6.26
N ARG A 17 -7.97 13.48 5.03
CA ARG A 17 -6.93 14.21 4.32
C ARG A 17 -7.43 14.62 2.95
N ASP A 18 -6.56 15.25 2.16
CA ASP A 18 -6.89 15.69 0.82
C ASP A 18 -7.24 14.51 -0.09
N LYS A 19 -8.53 14.39 -0.39
CA LYS A 19 -9.04 13.28 -1.21
C LYS A 19 -8.59 13.37 -2.67
N GLY A 20 -8.29 14.57 -3.14
CA GLY A 20 -7.85 14.74 -4.53
C GLY A 20 -6.55 14.05 -4.86
N LYS A 21 -5.72 13.78 -3.84
CA LYS A 21 -4.45 13.07 -4.04
C LYS A 21 -4.60 11.57 -4.23
N ARG A 22 -5.73 10.99 -3.77
CA ARG A 22 -5.89 9.53 -3.80
C ARG A 22 -5.87 8.96 -5.21
N PRO A 23 -6.70 9.46 -6.15
CA PRO A 23 -6.62 8.96 -7.52
C PRO A 23 -5.27 9.25 -8.17
N LEU A 24 -4.69 10.42 -7.89
CA LEU A 24 -3.39 10.79 -8.46
C LEU A 24 -2.30 9.82 -8.02
N MET A 25 -2.27 9.44 -6.76
CA MET A 25 -1.29 8.48 -6.25
C MET A 25 -1.47 7.09 -6.86
N GLY A 26 -2.72 6.68 -7.04
CA GLY A 26 -3.03 5.42 -7.72
C GLY A 26 -2.52 5.42 -9.15
N GLU A 27 -2.72 6.53 -9.87
CA GLU A 27 -2.26 6.67 -11.24
C GLU A 27 -0.73 6.63 -11.32
N ILE A 28 -0.05 7.34 -10.41
CA ILE A 28 1.41 7.36 -10.38
C ILE A 28 1.96 5.95 -10.14
N SER A 29 1.41 5.25 -9.14
CA SER A 29 1.88 3.89 -8.83
C SER A 29 1.64 2.95 -10.00
N GLY A 30 0.48 3.07 -10.65
CA GLY A 30 0.16 2.23 -11.81
C GLY A 30 1.11 2.42 -12.98
N LYS A 31 1.69 3.62 -13.12
CA LYS A 31 2.65 3.90 -14.19
C LYS A 31 4.06 3.45 -13.86
N ILE A 32 4.44 3.48 -12.58
CA ILE A 32 5.83 3.25 -12.16
C ILE A 32 6.07 1.84 -11.66
N ALA A 33 5.16 1.30 -10.87
CA ALA A 33 5.34 -0.01 -10.26
C ALA A 33 4.95 -1.13 -11.22
N ASP A 34 5.64 -2.25 -11.13
CA ASP A 34 5.27 -3.45 -11.88
C ASP A 34 4.04 -4.11 -11.28
N PHE A 35 3.87 -3.99 -9.98
CA PHE A 35 2.67 -4.45 -9.28
C PHE A 35 2.42 -3.57 -8.06
N THR A 36 1.16 -3.27 -7.77
CA THR A 36 0.77 -2.43 -6.64
C THR A 36 -0.22 -3.15 -5.74
N PHE A 37 0.05 -3.16 -4.45
CA PHE A 37 -0.95 -3.53 -3.45
C PHE A 37 -1.53 -2.25 -2.88
N ILE A 38 -2.81 -2.01 -3.13
CA ILE A 38 -3.52 -0.86 -2.58
C ILE A 38 -4.10 -1.28 -1.24
N THR A 39 -3.72 -0.59 -0.18
CA THR A 39 -4.15 -0.93 1.16
C THR A 39 -4.53 0.33 1.94
N THR A 40 -4.57 0.24 3.26
CA THR A 40 -4.89 1.38 4.11
C THR A 40 -3.65 1.93 4.78
N ASP A 41 -3.69 3.21 5.06
CA ASP A 41 -2.78 3.88 5.99
C ASP A 41 -3.59 4.19 7.25
N ASN A 42 -3.70 5.43 7.65
CA ASN A 42 -4.53 5.84 8.80
C ASN A 42 -5.92 6.24 8.30
N PRO A 43 -6.92 5.35 8.33
CA PRO A 43 -8.24 5.70 7.81
C PRO A 43 -8.98 6.73 8.66
N ARG A 44 -8.60 6.87 9.90
CA ARG A 44 -9.21 7.80 10.86
C ARG A 44 -10.71 7.60 10.94
N THR A 45 -11.52 8.60 10.55
CA THR A 45 -12.97 8.50 10.62
C THR A 45 -13.60 7.97 9.33
N GLU A 46 -12.82 7.80 8.27
CA GLU A 46 -13.34 7.32 7.00
C GLU A 46 -13.33 5.79 6.92
N GLU A 47 -14.21 5.25 6.09
CA GLU A 47 -14.22 3.81 5.83
C GLU A 47 -13.01 3.44 4.98
N PRO A 48 -12.20 2.46 5.42
CA PRO A 48 -11.00 2.07 4.65
C PRO A 48 -11.33 1.66 3.20
N GLU A 49 -12.45 0.99 3.00
CA GLU A 49 -12.87 0.54 1.67
C GLU A 49 -13.12 1.70 0.73
N GLU A 50 -13.64 2.82 1.24
CA GLU A 50 -13.88 4.01 0.43
C GLU A 50 -12.57 4.67 0.01
N ILE A 51 -11.58 4.66 0.91
CA ILE A 51 -10.27 5.22 0.62
C ILE A 51 -9.58 4.43 -0.50
N VAL A 52 -9.56 3.10 -0.37
CA VAL A 52 -8.90 2.26 -1.39
C VAL A 52 -9.63 2.35 -2.72
N LYS A 53 -10.93 2.53 -2.71
CA LYS A 53 -11.72 2.70 -3.93
C LYS A 53 -11.33 3.96 -4.69
N GLU A 54 -11.09 5.05 -3.99
CA GLU A 54 -10.65 6.30 -4.62
C GLU A 54 -9.25 6.17 -5.21
N ILE A 55 -8.35 5.46 -4.55
CA ILE A 55 -7.03 5.16 -5.09
C ILE A 55 -7.16 4.32 -6.35
N GLU A 56 -8.02 3.32 -6.29
CA GLU A 56 -8.25 2.40 -7.41
C GLU A 56 -8.77 3.13 -8.66
N GLU A 57 -9.56 4.18 -8.49
CA GLU A 57 -10.03 4.99 -9.60
C GLU A 57 -8.87 5.54 -10.44
N GLY A 58 -7.81 5.98 -9.78
CA GLY A 58 -6.62 6.46 -10.49
C GLY A 58 -5.83 5.31 -11.12
N MET A 59 -5.71 4.21 -10.39
CA MET A 59 -5.01 3.01 -10.89
C MET A 59 -5.64 2.50 -12.19
N LYS A 60 -6.96 2.52 -12.27
CA LYS A 60 -7.68 2.05 -13.46
C LYS A 60 -7.43 2.88 -14.71
N LYS A 61 -6.89 4.08 -14.57
CA LYS A 61 -6.51 4.92 -15.71
C LYS A 61 -5.20 4.46 -16.34
N THR A 62 -4.53 3.48 -15.75
CA THR A 62 -3.25 2.95 -16.20
C THR A 62 -3.41 1.50 -16.62
N ASN A 63 -2.35 0.93 -17.19
CA ASN A 63 -2.28 -0.50 -17.48
C ASN A 63 -1.60 -1.27 -16.34
N GLY A 64 -1.41 -0.62 -15.20
CA GLY A 64 -0.75 -1.21 -14.05
C GLY A 64 -1.51 -2.39 -13.47
N LYS A 65 -0.76 -3.38 -13.01
CA LYS A 65 -1.33 -4.54 -12.33
C LYS A 65 -1.42 -4.23 -10.84
N TYR A 66 -2.53 -4.60 -10.22
CA TYR A 66 -2.72 -4.29 -8.81
C TYR A 66 -3.69 -5.25 -8.14
N LYS A 67 -3.67 -5.22 -6.82
CA LYS A 67 -4.62 -5.93 -5.98
C LYS A 67 -4.98 -5.05 -4.79
N VAL A 68 -6.25 -5.01 -4.43
CA VAL A 68 -6.69 -4.30 -3.23
C VAL A 68 -6.69 -5.27 -2.05
N VAL A 69 -5.94 -4.95 -1.01
CA VAL A 69 -5.88 -5.71 0.23
C VAL A 69 -5.98 -4.72 1.37
N VAL A 70 -7.18 -4.56 1.92
CA VAL A 70 -7.48 -3.51 2.89
C VAL A 70 -6.63 -3.62 4.15
N ASP A 71 -6.41 -4.83 4.65
CA ASP A 71 -5.54 -5.06 5.80
C ASP A 71 -4.08 -4.87 5.40
N ARG A 72 -3.42 -3.85 5.97
CA ARG A 72 -2.05 -3.50 5.59
C ARG A 72 -1.04 -4.61 5.89
N LYS A 73 -1.21 -5.30 7.02
CA LYS A 73 -0.32 -6.41 7.37
C LYS A 73 -0.43 -7.53 6.34
N GLU A 74 -1.64 -7.85 5.92
CA GLU A 74 -1.88 -8.87 4.91
C GLU A 74 -1.33 -8.43 3.55
N ALA A 75 -1.47 -7.17 3.20
CA ALA A 75 -0.91 -6.63 1.96
C ALA A 75 0.60 -6.78 1.93
N ILE A 76 1.28 -6.45 3.03
CA ILE A 76 2.73 -6.60 3.15
C ILE A 76 3.13 -8.08 3.01
N LYS A 77 2.40 -8.96 3.67
CA LYS A 77 2.66 -10.40 3.60
C LYS A 77 2.55 -10.91 2.17
N GLU A 78 1.48 -10.53 1.46
CA GLU A 78 1.30 -10.97 0.08
C GLU A 78 2.38 -10.42 -0.84
N ALA A 79 2.82 -9.18 -0.61
CA ALA A 79 3.90 -8.59 -1.40
C ALA A 79 5.21 -9.37 -1.20
N ILE A 80 5.52 -9.73 0.04
CA ILE A 80 6.73 -10.52 0.35
C ILE A 80 6.65 -11.90 -0.30
N GLU A 81 5.49 -12.55 -0.24
CA GLU A 81 5.31 -13.86 -0.84
C GLU A 81 5.42 -13.83 -2.37
N MET A 82 5.01 -12.72 -2.99
CA MET A 82 5.09 -12.55 -4.44
C MET A 82 6.52 -12.28 -4.91
N ALA A 83 7.33 -11.64 -4.09
CA ALA A 83 8.63 -11.11 -4.49
C ALA A 83 9.66 -12.22 -4.74
N ASN A 84 10.46 -12.04 -5.78
CA ASN A 84 11.62 -12.86 -6.07
C ASN A 84 12.88 -12.16 -5.62
N LYS A 85 14.03 -12.83 -5.72
CA LYS A 85 15.30 -12.30 -5.23
C LYS A 85 15.68 -10.91 -5.74
N LEU A 86 15.35 -10.61 -6.98
CA LEU A 86 15.73 -9.35 -7.60
C LEU A 86 14.68 -8.26 -7.43
N ASP A 87 13.52 -8.60 -6.88
CA ASP A 87 12.43 -7.65 -6.74
C ASP A 87 12.66 -6.71 -5.57
N ILE A 88 12.12 -5.50 -5.71
CA ILE A 88 12.18 -4.47 -4.67
C ILE A 88 10.75 -4.21 -4.21
N ILE A 89 10.54 -4.26 -2.89
CA ILE A 89 9.25 -3.92 -2.30
C ILE A 89 9.37 -2.53 -1.68
N VAL A 90 8.51 -1.63 -2.10
CA VAL A 90 8.45 -0.28 -1.57
C VAL A 90 7.21 -0.15 -0.69
N LEU A 91 7.44 0.08 0.60
CA LEU A 91 6.35 0.33 1.55
C LEU A 91 6.23 1.84 1.72
N ALA A 92 5.12 2.39 1.27
CA ALA A 92 4.93 3.84 1.25
C ALA A 92 3.67 4.25 2.00
N GLY A 93 3.65 5.51 2.41
CA GLY A 93 2.50 6.12 3.05
C GLY A 93 2.60 6.20 4.56
N LYS A 94 3.05 5.15 5.22
CA LYS A 94 3.10 5.11 6.68
C LYS A 94 4.40 5.70 7.26
N GLY A 95 5.51 5.51 6.58
CA GLY A 95 6.78 6.05 7.02
C GLY A 95 7.22 5.54 8.38
N HIS A 96 7.50 6.47 9.30
CA HIS A 96 7.99 6.15 10.64
C HIS A 96 6.89 6.04 11.68
N GLU A 97 5.63 6.19 11.29
CA GLU A 97 4.52 6.14 12.24
C GLU A 97 4.34 4.71 12.76
N PRO A 98 4.48 4.48 14.08
CA PRO A 98 4.36 3.13 14.64
C PRO A 98 2.93 2.77 15.00
N TYR A 99 1.95 3.40 14.38
CA TYR A 99 0.54 3.20 14.70
C TYR A 99 -0.32 3.34 13.46
N GLN A 100 -1.53 2.80 13.55
CA GLN A 100 -2.60 3.01 12.59
C GLN A 100 -3.77 3.63 13.34
N GLU A 101 -4.28 4.77 12.86
CA GLU A 101 -5.37 5.48 13.51
C GLU A 101 -6.70 5.16 12.84
N ILE A 102 -7.64 4.65 13.63
CA ILE A 102 -8.98 4.28 13.16
C ILE A 102 -9.99 4.91 14.13
N ASN A 103 -10.87 5.75 13.63
CA ASN A 103 -11.89 6.44 14.41
C ASN A 103 -11.35 7.09 15.70
N GLY A 104 -10.25 7.80 15.58
CA GLY A 104 -9.64 8.52 16.69
C GLY A 104 -8.80 7.69 17.64
N THR A 105 -8.76 6.37 17.47
CA THR A 105 -7.97 5.48 18.30
C THR A 105 -6.73 5.04 17.55
N LYS A 106 -5.57 5.13 18.19
CA LYS A 106 -4.29 4.70 17.61
C LYS A 106 -4.01 3.27 18.05
N TYR A 107 -3.84 2.40 17.06
CA TYR A 107 -3.49 0.99 17.28
C TYR A 107 -2.02 0.78 16.95
N PRO A 108 -1.27 0.01 17.73
CA PRO A 108 0.12 -0.28 17.41
C PRO A 108 0.25 -0.91 16.02
N PHE A 109 1.11 -0.34 15.19
CA PHE A 109 1.36 -0.87 13.85
C PHE A 109 2.72 -0.38 13.39
N ASP A 110 3.74 -1.18 13.58
CA ASP A 110 5.10 -0.85 13.15
C ASP A 110 5.50 -1.80 12.02
N GLU A 111 5.64 -1.26 10.82
CA GLU A 111 5.97 -2.06 9.64
C GLU A 111 7.30 -2.80 9.78
N ARG A 112 8.25 -2.21 10.49
CA ARG A 112 9.55 -2.87 10.69
C ARG A 112 9.39 -4.15 11.50
N ILE A 113 8.54 -4.13 12.52
CA ILE A 113 8.27 -5.30 13.33
C ILE A 113 7.46 -6.31 12.53
N ILE A 114 6.46 -5.85 11.79
CA ILE A 114 5.59 -6.73 11.00
C ILE A 114 6.39 -7.45 9.92
N VAL A 115 7.24 -6.73 9.19
CA VAL A 115 8.09 -7.33 8.17
C VAL A 115 9.00 -8.38 8.79
N LYS A 116 9.60 -8.06 9.94
CA LYS A 116 10.47 -8.98 10.65
C LYS A 116 9.74 -10.25 11.09
N GLU A 117 8.51 -10.13 11.56
CA GLU A 117 7.69 -11.28 11.93
C GLU A 117 7.38 -12.18 10.73
N ILE A 118 7.13 -11.60 9.57
CA ILE A 118 6.77 -12.35 8.36
C ILE A 118 7.98 -13.10 7.79
N ILE A 119 9.13 -12.45 7.71
CA ILE A 119 10.30 -13.07 7.09
C ILE A 119 11.15 -13.88 8.07
N GLY A 120 10.80 -13.81 9.32
CA GLY A 120 11.45 -14.64 10.33
C GLY A 120 12.58 -14.06 11.06
#